data_634f292c8def3760f61ea32220698b73
#
_entry.id   634f292c8def3760f61ea32220698b73
#
_cell.length_a   1.000
_cell.length_b   1.000
_cell.length_c   1.000
_cell.angle_alpha   90.00
_cell.angle_beta   90.00
_cell.angle_gamma   90.00
#
_symmetry.space_group_name_H-M   'P 1'
#
loop_
_entity.id
_entity.type
_entity.pdbx_description
1 polymer ?
#
loop_
_entity_poly.entity_id
_entity_poly.type
_entity_poly.pdbx_seq_one_letter_code
_entity_poly.pdbx_strand_id
1 'polypeptide(L)'
;MERSCKFYSRIPGFMPVYGGSKNDSFTTFEIGRQGTKEKRRLRLEDKKTATSYLNLELLKESNNYSSKHGILVRSPDFGRIIFHTDNVDKLYYQFKHDKYVNKSLTFENEPTDAPWGERFFHIRDPDYYQLSFAQPINFSTKAMMELSNY
;
A
#
# COMPACT_ATOMS: atom_id res chain seq x y z
N MET A 1 6.23 -2.28 -15.52
CA MET A 1 6.77 -2.88 -14.28
C MET A 1 7.65 -1.91 -13.48
N GLU A 2 8.77 -1.40 -14.05
CA GLU A 2 9.77 -0.57 -13.34
C GLU A 2 9.17 0.60 -12.53
N ARG A 3 8.20 1.35 -13.08
CA ARG A 3 7.55 2.48 -12.40
C ARG A 3 6.88 2.05 -11.10
N SER A 4 6.06 1.00 -11.15
CA SER A 4 5.31 0.48 -10.00
C SER A 4 6.26 -0.14 -9.00
N CYS A 5 7.26 -0.92 -9.43
CA CYS A 5 8.29 -1.46 -8.57
C CYS A 5 9.04 -0.36 -7.81
N LYS A 6 9.45 0.72 -8.49
CA LYS A 6 10.11 1.87 -7.87
C LYS A 6 9.23 2.59 -6.85
N PHE A 7 7.93 2.67 -7.12
CA PHE A 7 6.96 3.26 -6.18
C PHE A 7 6.83 2.41 -4.92
N TYR A 8 6.48 1.13 -5.06
CA TYR A 8 6.26 0.24 -3.91
C TYR A 8 7.52 0.03 -3.07
N SER A 9 8.72 0.01 -3.68
CA SER A 9 9.99 -0.08 -2.94
C SER A 9 10.26 1.10 -1.99
N ARG A 10 9.54 2.21 -2.12
CA ARG A 10 9.65 3.38 -1.23
C ARG A 10 8.68 3.36 -0.06
N ILE A 11 7.73 2.44 -0.08
CA ILE A 11 6.81 2.27 1.03
C ILE A 11 7.54 1.51 2.14
N PRO A 12 7.63 2.04 3.36
CA PRO A 12 8.25 1.34 4.47
C PRO A 12 7.62 -0.04 4.69
N GLY A 13 8.45 -1.06 4.83
CA GLY A 13 7.99 -2.45 5.01
C GLY A 13 7.71 -3.21 3.72
N PHE A 14 7.82 -2.58 2.54
CA PHE A 14 7.72 -3.25 1.25
C PHE A 14 9.11 -3.56 0.71
N MET A 15 9.43 -4.81 0.55
CA MET A 15 10.74 -5.25 0.10
C MET A 15 10.62 -6.09 -1.18
N PRO A 16 11.20 -5.63 -2.31
CA PRO A 16 11.21 -6.43 -3.53
C PRO A 16 12.07 -7.68 -3.29
N VAL A 17 11.49 -8.85 -3.55
CA VAL A 17 12.16 -10.16 -3.38
C VAL A 17 12.33 -10.90 -4.68
N TYR A 18 11.59 -10.52 -5.72
CA TYR A 18 11.68 -11.12 -7.06
C TYR A 18 11.24 -10.13 -8.14
N GLY A 19 11.93 -10.11 -9.28
CA GLY A 19 11.59 -9.34 -10.47
C GLY A 19 11.63 -7.82 -10.27
N GLY A 20 10.90 -7.09 -11.10
CA GLY A 20 10.73 -5.63 -10.98
C GLY A 20 11.62 -4.79 -11.89
N SER A 21 12.44 -5.42 -12.75
CA SER A 21 13.20 -4.72 -13.79
C SER A 21 12.28 -4.27 -14.94
N LYS A 22 12.83 -3.45 -15.83
CA LYS A 22 12.08 -2.91 -16.97
C LYS A 22 11.46 -3.99 -17.87
N ASN A 23 12.14 -5.11 -18.02
CA ASN A 23 11.72 -6.18 -18.91
C ASN A 23 10.89 -7.27 -18.23
N ASP A 24 10.71 -7.18 -16.91
CA ASP A 24 9.93 -8.15 -16.16
C ASP A 24 8.44 -7.87 -16.31
N SER A 25 7.66 -8.93 -16.51
CA SER A 25 6.19 -8.88 -16.49
C SER A 25 5.61 -9.06 -15.10
N PHE A 26 6.44 -9.37 -14.12
CA PHE A 26 6.02 -9.76 -12.76
C PHE A 26 7.04 -9.30 -11.73
N THR A 27 6.57 -8.93 -10.54
CA THR A 27 7.39 -8.67 -9.36
C THR A 27 6.68 -9.07 -8.09
N THR A 28 7.43 -9.47 -7.07
CA THR A 28 6.93 -9.82 -5.75
C THR A 28 7.56 -8.95 -4.69
N PHE A 29 6.75 -8.39 -3.82
CA PHE A 29 7.16 -7.71 -2.59
C PHE A 29 6.79 -8.54 -1.39
N GLU A 30 7.72 -8.69 -0.46
CA GLU A 30 7.46 -9.11 0.91
C GLU A 30 7.00 -7.89 1.72
N ILE A 31 5.90 -8.02 2.48
CA ILE A 31 5.30 -6.91 3.24
C ILE A 31 5.34 -7.18 4.73
N GLY A 32 5.54 -6.11 5.52
CA GLY A 32 5.44 -6.16 6.98
C GLY A 32 6.76 -6.46 7.69
N ARG A 33 7.84 -6.67 6.96
CA ARG A 33 9.15 -6.89 7.56
C ARG A 33 9.90 -5.58 7.77
N GLN A 34 9.77 -4.97 8.94
CA GLN A 34 10.70 -3.94 9.38
C GLN A 34 11.90 -4.61 10.06
N GLY A 35 13.08 -4.54 9.43
CA GLY A 35 14.30 -5.04 10.03
C GLY A 35 15.54 -4.77 9.17
N THR A 36 16.66 -4.40 9.84
CA THR A 36 17.98 -4.32 9.21
C THR A 36 18.37 -5.68 8.63
N LYS A 37 19.29 -5.68 7.63
CA LYS A 37 19.82 -6.92 7.02
C LYS A 37 20.30 -7.94 8.05
N GLU A 38 20.78 -7.48 9.20
CA GLU A 38 21.27 -8.29 10.31
C GLU A 38 20.14 -9.02 11.07
N LYS A 39 19.02 -8.33 11.36
CA LYS A 39 17.82 -8.94 11.95
C LYS A 39 17.15 -9.95 11.01
N ARG A 40 17.38 -9.81 9.71
CA ARG A 40 16.90 -10.73 8.69
C ARG A 40 17.61 -12.10 8.76
N ARG A 41 18.92 -12.13 9.05
CA ARG A 41 19.70 -13.37 9.22
C ARG A 41 19.26 -14.18 10.43
N LEU A 42 19.01 -13.52 11.55
CA LEU A 42 18.59 -14.14 12.81
C LEU A 42 17.15 -14.68 12.76
N ARG A 43 16.27 -14.14 11.89
CA ARG A 43 14.87 -14.56 11.77
C ARG A 43 14.60 -15.64 10.72
N LEU A 44 15.58 -16.01 9.90
CA LEU A 44 15.47 -17.18 9.01
C LEU A 44 15.34 -18.49 9.79
N GLU A 45 15.75 -18.49 11.06
CA GLU A 45 15.59 -19.63 11.96
C GLU A 45 14.21 -19.69 12.64
N ASP A 46 13.51 -18.56 12.75
CA ASP A 46 12.15 -18.47 13.31
C ASP A 46 11.08 -18.59 12.20
N LYS A 47 10.72 -19.81 11.87
CA LYS A 47 9.70 -20.19 10.85
C LYS A 47 8.26 -19.72 11.14
N LYS A 48 8.01 -18.80 12.07
CA LYS A 48 6.66 -18.49 12.59
C LYS A 48 6.11 -17.09 12.31
N THR A 49 6.80 -16.22 11.58
CA THR A 49 6.20 -14.93 11.23
C THR A 49 5.48 -15.05 9.89
N ALA A 50 4.15 -14.98 9.94
CA ALA A 50 3.34 -14.91 8.74
C ALA A 50 3.82 -13.72 7.89
N THR A 51 4.33 -14.01 6.70
CA THR A 51 4.80 -13.00 5.76
C THR A 51 3.72 -12.80 4.71
N SER A 52 3.30 -11.56 4.51
CA SER A 52 2.39 -11.21 3.43
C SER A 52 3.19 -10.82 2.19
N TYR A 53 2.66 -11.16 1.02
CA TYR A 53 3.26 -10.83 -0.27
C TYR A 53 2.30 -10.01 -1.11
N LEU A 54 2.85 -9.01 -1.82
CA LEU A 54 2.17 -8.30 -2.89
C LEU A 54 2.83 -8.68 -4.20
N ASN A 55 2.04 -9.22 -5.12
CA ASN A 55 2.47 -9.50 -6.48
C ASN A 55 1.92 -8.43 -7.41
N LEU A 56 2.79 -7.89 -8.27
CA LEU A 56 2.41 -7.03 -9.37
C LEU A 56 2.67 -7.76 -10.66
N GLU A 57 1.70 -7.73 -11.57
CA GLU A 57 1.80 -8.37 -12.89
C GLU A 57 1.40 -7.38 -13.98
N LEU A 58 2.14 -7.37 -15.09
CA LEU A 58 1.75 -6.62 -16.28
C LEU A 58 0.61 -7.36 -16.97
N LEU A 59 -0.53 -6.69 -17.08
CA LEU A 59 -1.61 -7.19 -17.92
C LEU A 59 -1.13 -7.19 -19.38
N LYS A 60 -1.14 -8.35 -20.00
CA LYS A 60 -0.99 -8.44 -21.47
C LYS A 60 -2.21 -7.79 -22.07
N GLU A 61 -2.01 -6.86 -23.00
CA GLU A 61 -3.11 -6.35 -23.81
C GLU A 61 -3.82 -7.56 -24.46
N SER A 62 -4.97 -7.92 -23.95
CA SER A 62 -5.83 -8.86 -24.65
C SER A 62 -6.40 -8.09 -25.82
N ASN A 63 -6.21 -8.58 -27.05
CA ASN A 63 -6.73 -8.03 -28.29
C ASN A 63 -8.27 -7.89 -28.31
N ASN A 64 -8.95 -8.20 -27.22
CA ASN A 64 -10.39 -8.16 -27.06
C ASN A 64 -10.94 -6.91 -26.35
N TYR A 65 -10.07 -6.04 -25.83
CA TYR A 65 -10.49 -4.72 -25.36
C TYR A 65 -10.26 -3.70 -26.48
N SER A 66 -11.19 -3.69 -27.43
CA SER A 66 -11.29 -2.65 -28.45
C SER A 66 -11.39 -1.30 -27.74
N SER A 67 -10.32 -0.53 -27.77
CA SER A 67 -10.32 0.87 -27.35
C SER A 67 -11.13 1.69 -28.34
N LYS A 68 -12.44 1.60 -28.28
CA LYS A 68 -13.30 2.62 -28.90
C LYS A 68 -13.04 3.90 -28.10
N HIS A 69 -12.33 4.84 -28.70
CA HIS A 69 -12.10 6.22 -28.23
C HIS A 69 -10.88 6.50 -27.34
N GLY A 70 -9.78 5.73 -27.39
CA GLY A 70 -8.52 6.18 -26.75
C GLY A 70 -8.57 6.36 -25.23
N ILE A 71 -9.65 5.95 -24.58
CA ILE A 71 -9.80 5.95 -23.13
C ILE A 71 -9.26 4.62 -22.65
N LEU A 72 -8.14 4.63 -21.93
CA LEU A 72 -7.74 3.52 -21.08
C LEU A 72 -8.97 3.13 -20.24
N VAL A 73 -9.61 2.01 -20.57
CA VAL A 73 -10.65 1.44 -19.72
C VAL A 73 -9.92 1.02 -18.45
N ARG A 74 -10.00 1.86 -17.42
CA ARG A 74 -9.51 1.55 -16.09
C ARG A 74 -10.14 0.24 -15.67
N SER A 75 -9.32 -0.67 -15.13
CA SER A 75 -9.85 -1.81 -14.41
C SER A 75 -10.89 -1.30 -13.41
N PRO A 76 -12.12 -1.88 -13.37
CA PRO A 76 -13.11 -1.44 -12.42
C PRO A 76 -12.52 -1.51 -11.01
N ASP A 77 -12.81 -0.50 -10.19
CA ASP A 77 -12.38 -0.48 -8.79
C ASP A 77 -12.93 -1.75 -8.12
N PHE A 78 -12.02 -2.66 -7.76
CA PHE A 78 -12.36 -3.90 -7.06
C PHE A 78 -12.48 -3.71 -5.54
N GLY A 79 -12.23 -2.50 -5.07
CA GLY A 79 -12.17 -2.16 -3.66
C GLY A 79 -10.80 -1.59 -3.28
N ARG A 80 -10.48 -1.64 -2.01
CA ARG A 80 -9.31 -1.00 -1.42
C ARG A 80 -8.44 -2.01 -0.68
N ILE A 81 -7.13 -2.00 -0.96
CA ILE A 81 -6.16 -2.77 -0.18
C ILE A 81 -5.76 -1.94 1.02
N ILE A 82 -5.88 -2.50 2.23
CA ILE A 82 -5.54 -1.82 3.48
C ILE A 82 -4.24 -2.39 4.02
N PHE A 83 -3.29 -1.50 4.32
CA PHE A 83 -2.04 -1.81 4.99
C PHE A 83 -2.02 -1.16 6.36
N HIS A 84 -1.74 -1.94 7.40
CA HIS A 84 -1.55 -1.39 8.73
C HIS A 84 -0.13 -0.86 8.89
N THR A 85 -0.01 0.28 9.56
CA THR A 85 1.25 0.95 9.87
C THR A 85 1.27 1.39 11.32
N ASP A 86 2.45 1.52 11.90
CA ASP A 86 2.62 1.96 13.29
C ASP A 86 2.32 3.45 13.48
N ASN A 87 2.44 4.26 12.41
CA ASN A 87 2.21 5.68 12.48
C ASN A 87 1.78 6.25 11.13
N VAL A 88 0.49 6.48 10.99
CA VAL A 88 -0.18 6.98 9.78
C VAL A 88 0.30 8.39 9.42
N ASP A 89 0.40 9.30 10.40
CA ASP A 89 0.81 10.69 10.14
C ASP A 89 2.25 10.75 9.64
N LYS A 90 3.16 9.99 10.27
CA LYS A 90 4.55 9.91 9.85
C LYS A 90 4.66 9.36 8.43
N LEU A 91 3.91 8.33 8.09
CA LEU A 91 3.92 7.74 6.76
C LEU A 91 3.37 8.70 5.70
N TYR A 92 2.26 9.38 6.01
CA TYR A 92 1.69 10.43 5.15
C TYR A 92 2.69 11.55 4.89
N TYR A 93 3.35 12.03 5.94
CA TYR A 93 4.38 13.05 5.85
C TYR A 93 5.57 12.58 4.98
N GLN A 94 6.02 11.34 5.15
CA GLN A 94 7.08 10.75 4.31
C GLN A 94 6.68 10.76 2.83
N PHE A 95 5.45 10.34 2.51
CA PHE A 95 4.94 10.35 1.13
C PHE A 95 4.86 11.76 0.54
N LYS A 96 4.45 12.75 1.31
CA LYS A 96 4.41 14.15 0.87
C LYS A 96 5.79 14.73 0.59
N HIS A 97 6.83 14.28 1.29
CA HIS A 97 8.19 14.81 1.18
C HIS A 97 9.12 14.00 0.26
N ASP A 98 8.80 12.74 -0.02
CA ASP A 98 9.49 12.00 -1.09
C ASP A 98 9.01 12.51 -2.45
N LYS A 99 9.89 13.22 -3.15
CA LYS A 99 9.57 13.86 -4.44
C LYS A 99 9.06 12.87 -5.50
N TYR A 100 9.56 11.63 -5.47
CA TYR A 100 9.12 10.62 -6.42
C TYR A 100 7.75 10.06 -6.05
N VAL A 101 7.56 9.68 -4.79
CA VAL A 101 6.29 9.14 -4.28
C VAL A 101 5.18 10.16 -4.46
N ASN A 102 5.37 11.39 -3.98
CA ASN A 102 4.38 12.47 -4.07
C ASN A 102 3.93 12.77 -5.52
N LYS A 103 4.86 12.68 -6.47
CA LYS A 103 4.55 12.86 -7.91
C LYS A 103 3.85 11.65 -8.54
N SER A 104 4.05 10.47 -7.97
CA SER A 104 3.62 9.18 -8.57
C SER A 104 2.26 8.72 -8.08
N LEU A 105 1.75 9.26 -6.99
CA LEU A 105 0.46 8.88 -6.40
C LEU A 105 -0.53 10.05 -6.40
N THR A 106 -1.80 9.73 -6.13
CA THR A 106 -2.83 10.73 -5.82
C THR A 106 -3.33 10.50 -4.40
N PHE A 107 -3.24 11.52 -3.54
CA PHE A 107 -3.88 11.48 -2.22
C PHE A 107 -5.39 11.69 -2.39
N GLU A 108 -6.20 10.84 -1.77
CA GLU A 108 -7.65 10.98 -1.76
C GLU A 108 -8.14 11.74 -0.52
N ASN A 109 -7.41 11.63 0.60
CA ASN A 109 -7.67 12.39 1.83
C ASN A 109 -6.39 12.58 2.66
N GLU A 110 -6.45 13.46 3.63
CA GLU A 110 -5.45 13.58 4.70
C GLU A 110 -5.73 12.56 5.81
N PRO A 111 -4.75 12.31 6.71
CA PRO A 111 -4.96 11.45 7.87
C PRO A 111 -6.19 11.87 8.68
N THR A 112 -7.15 10.96 8.80
CA THR A 112 -8.45 11.19 9.40
C THR A 112 -8.79 10.07 10.38
N ASP A 113 -9.41 10.40 11.50
CA ASP A 113 -9.89 9.42 12.47
C ASP A 113 -11.26 8.90 12.06
N ALA A 114 -11.38 7.58 12.05
CA ALA A 114 -12.64 6.90 11.75
C ALA A 114 -13.39 6.53 13.04
N PRO A 115 -14.73 6.54 13.01
CA PRO A 115 -15.54 6.20 14.18
C PRO A 115 -15.36 4.75 14.67
N TRP A 116 -14.84 3.87 13.81
CA TRP A 116 -14.54 2.47 14.19
C TRP A 116 -13.17 2.25 14.84
N GLY A 117 -12.42 3.32 15.17
CA GLY A 117 -11.20 3.20 15.96
C GLY A 117 -9.91 3.11 15.16
N GLU A 118 -9.88 3.66 13.98
CA GLU A 118 -8.69 3.73 13.15
C GLU A 118 -8.40 5.15 12.69
N ARG A 119 -7.11 5.51 12.60
CA ARG A 119 -6.62 6.66 11.87
C ARG A 119 -6.09 6.20 10.53
N PHE A 120 -6.49 6.84 9.44
CA PHE A 120 -6.16 6.38 8.10
C PHE A 120 -6.00 7.51 7.09
N PHE A 121 -5.31 7.23 5.99
CA PHE A 121 -5.39 8.00 4.76
C PHE A 121 -5.45 7.06 3.55
N HIS A 122 -5.97 7.59 2.46
CA HIS A 122 -6.17 6.89 1.20
C HIS A 122 -5.36 7.51 0.08
N ILE A 123 -4.87 6.66 -0.81
CA ILE A 123 -4.17 7.07 -2.03
C ILE A 123 -4.63 6.23 -3.23
N ARG A 124 -4.32 6.76 -4.41
CA ARG A 124 -4.22 5.98 -5.65
C ARG A 124 -2.74 5.81 -5.98
N ASP A 125 -2.33 4.58 -6.25
CA ASP A 125 -0.98 4.26 -6.71
C ASP A 125 -0.75 4.74 -8.16
N PRO A 126 0.45 4.57 -8.75
CA PRO A 126 0.72 4.96 -10.13
C PRO A 126 -0.17 4.29 -11.19
N ASP A 127 -0.76 3.15 -10.88
CA ASP A 127 -1.65 2.38 -11.74
C ASP A 127 -3.13 2.57 -11.38
N TYR A 128 -3.42 3.51 -10.45
CA TYR A 128 -4.73 3.90 -9.95
C TYR A 128 -5.43 2.88 -9.04
N TYR A 129 -4.71 1.91 -8.50
CA TYR A 129 -5.26 1.05 -7.46
C TYR A 129 -5.47 1.82 -6.17
N GLN A 130 -6.59 1.52 -5.49
CA GLN A 130 -6.92 2.14 -4.21
C GLN A 130 -6.15 1.47 -3.07
N LEU A 131 -5.34 2.25 -2.37
CA LEU A 131 -4.61 1.80 -1.19
C LEU A 131 -5.04 2.62 0.02
N SER A 132 -5.09 1.98 1.18
CA SER A 132 -5.30 2.61 2.48
C SER A 132 -4.17 2.28 3.41
N PHE A 133 -3.72 3.26 4.18
CA PHE A 133 -2.79 3.05 5.29
C PHE A 133 -3.51 3.42 6.57
N ALA A 134 -3.57 2.48 7.52
CA ALA A 134 -4.34 2.60 8.73
C ALA A 134 -3.52 2.22 9.97
N GLN A 135 -3.86 2.80 11.11
CA GLN A 135 -3.38 2.41 12.42
C GLN A 135 -4.56 2.40 13.41
N PRO A 136 -4.61 1.44 14.35
CA PRO A 136 -5.56 1.51 15.45
C PRO A 136 -5.31 2.75 16.30
N ILE A 137 -6.39 3.42 16.73
CA ILE A 137 -6.34 4.47 17.72
C ILE A 137 -7.10 4.03 18.96
N ASN A 138 -6.47 4.22 20.13
CA ASN A 138 -7.13 3.95 21.40
C ASN A 138 -8.14 5.08 21.67
N PHE A 139 -9.42 4.83 21.41
CA PHE A 139 -10.45 5.66 22.00
C PHE A 139 -10.42 5.46 23.51
N SER A 140 -10.37 6.55 24.29
CA SER A 140 -10.62 6.44 25.71
C SER A 140 -12.01 5.81 25.91
N THR A 141 -12.15 4.92 26.87
CA THR A 141 -13.41 4.19 27.17
C THR A 141 -14.63 5.10 27.27
N LYS A 142 -14.42 6.38 27.56
CA LYS A 142 -15.44 7.43 27.65
C LYS A 142 -16.06 7.76 26.27
N ALA A 143 -15.27 7.78 25.19
CA ALA A 143 -15.78 8.05 23.85
C ALA A 143 -16.58 6.87 23.28
N MET A 144 -16.24 5.62 23.67
CA MET A 144 -17.02 4.44 23.27
C MET A 144 -18.41 4.40 23.94
N MET A 145 -18.53 4.90 25.17
CA MET A 145 -19.84 4.96 25.88
C MET A 145 -20.79 6.01 25.25
N GLU A 146 -20.25 7.07 24.68
CA GLU A 146 -21.05 8.10 24.00
C GLU A 146 -21.60 7.62 22.65
N LEU A 147 -20.87 6.75 21.94
CA LEU A 147 -21.28 6.19 20.63
C LEU A 147 -22.28 5.02 20.77
N SER A 148 -22.36 4.36 21.94
CA SER A 148 -23.30 3.26 22.18
C SER A 148 -24.72 3.71 22.56
N ASN A 149 -24.96 5.02 22.70
CA ASN A 149 -26.24 5.61 23.06
C ASN A 149 -27.02 6.22 21.87
N TYR A 150 -26.59 5.90 20.65
CA TYR A 150 -27.29 6.16 19.39
C TYR A 150 -27.61 4.81 18.73
#